data_9830cfd54fd7599d546a17153d240205
#
_entry.id   9830cfd54fd7599d546a17153d240205
#
_cell.length_a   1.000
_cell.length_b   1.000
_cell.length_c   1.000
_cell.angle_alpha   90.00
_cell.angle_beta   90.00
_cell.angle_gamma   90.00
#
_symmetry.space_group_name_H-M   'P 1'
#
loop_
_entity.id
_entity.type
_entity.pdbx_description
1 polymer ?
#
loop_
_entity_poly.entity_id
_entity_poly.type
_entity_poly.pdbx_seq_one_letter_code
_entity_poly.pdbx_strand_id
1 'polypeptide(L)'
;MPPESLLTDQDVSTFHNNGVLVVRGFYDRDEIEPIQRNIYDIIGLIIRKHDLEIDRPSFEPLTFDSGFQPLIARNRSYGAEVYDAVKQIPAFIRLSASEKHDCVFRQLRPDSIPGFAAGGSGIRIDNPNEHKFRANWHQDYPTQLRSPDGLVFWSTLVPITPDLGPVEFALGSHHDGACPIYTRDPRTPEKEGAYAITLNNEEAVLARYEKVAPATTPGDLVVIDYLTLHASGANYGNRSRWSMQMRYFNFKHPLGVKTAWAGTSPDIKQLREIHPELVLD
;
A
#
# COMPACT_ATOMS: atom_id res chain seq x y z
N MET A 1 -12.70 -24.13 -7.42
CA MET A 1 -11.33 -23.85 -7.89
C MET A 1 -11.33 -22.40 -8.34
N PRO A 2 -10.35 -21.57 -7.97
CA PRO A 2 -10.24 -20.25 -8.57
C PRO A 2 -10.12 -20.41 -10.10
N PRO A 3 -10.60 -19.44 -10.89
CA PRO A 3 -10.45 -19.47 -12.35
C PRO A 3 -8.95 -19.60 -12.69
N GLU A 4 -8.64 -20.36 -13.73
CA GLU A 4 -7.24 -20.58 -14.15
C GLU A 4 -6.53 -19.28 -14.57
N SER A 5 -7.28 -18.25 -14.91
CA SER A 5 -6.77 -16.93 -15.30
C SER A 5 -7.71 -15.82 -14.85
N LEU A 6 -7.19 -14.82 -14.17
CA LEU A 6 -7.89 -13.59 -13.74
C LEU A 6 -7.43 -12.36 -14.53
N LEU A 7 -6.29 -12.46 -15.20
CA LEU A 7 -5.72 -11.42 -16.05
C LEU A 7 -5.71 -11.88 -17.50
N THR A 8 -5.96 -10.96 -18.41
CA THR A 8 -5.80 -11.18 -19.85
C THR A 8 -4.30 -11.11 -20.23
N ASP A 9 -3.93 -11.62 -21.39
CA ASP A 9 -2.56 -11.50 -21.92
C ASP A 9 -2.15 -10.02 -22.07
N GLN A 10 -3.10 -9.14 -22.38
CA GLN A 10 -2.87 -7.70 -22.45
C GLN A 10 -2.57 -7.10 -21.06
N ASP A 11 -3.26 -7.55 -20.02
CA ASP A 11 -2.98 -7.13 -18.63
C ASP A 11 -1.57 -7.56 -18.20
N VAL A 12 -1.21 -8.81 -18.47
CA VAL A 12 0.13 -9.35 -18.19
C VAL A 12 1.21 -8.54 -18.92
N SER A 13 1.01 -8.27 -20.22
CA SER A 13 1.92 -7.46 -21.02
C SER A 13 2.02 -6.02 -20.48
N THR A 14 0.89 -5.41 -20.14
CA THR A 14 0.84 -4.06 -19.55
C THR A 14 1.62 -4.00 -18.24
N PHE A 15 1.41 -4.97 -17.37
CA PHE A 15 2.14 -5.05 -16.10
C PHE A 15 3.65 -5.18 -16.32
N HIS A 16 4.08 -6.09 -17.19
CA HIS A 16 5.51 -6.29 -17.46
C HIS A 16 6.18 -5.06 -18.09
N ASN A 17 5.46 -4.29 -18.90
CA ASN A 17 6.01 -3.08 -19.49
C ASN A 17 6.07 -1.91 -18.49
N ASN A 18 5.05 -1.76 -17.67
CA ASN A 18 4.85 -0.57 -16.84
C ASN A 18 5.24 -0.75 -15.36
N GLY A 19 5.28 -2.00 -14.86
CA GLY A 19 5.47 -2.31 -13.43
C GLY A 19 4.26 -2.01 -12.57
N VAL A 20 3.16 -1.59 -13.18
CA VAL A 20 1.88 -1.33 -12.53
C VAL A 20 0.72 -1.72 -13.45
N LEU A 21 -0.34 -2.28 -12.86
CA LEU A 21 -1.58 -2.65 -13.57
C LEU A 21 -2.79 -2.27 -12.72
N VAL A 22 -3.81 -1.68 -13.34
CA VAL A 22 -5.11 -1.44 -12.72
C VAL A 22 -6.13 -2.42 -13.30
N VAL A 23 -6.65 -3.30 -12.44
CA VAL A 23 -7.73 -4.25 -12.79
C VAL A 23 -9.03 -3.71 -12.22
N ARG A 24 -9.93 -3.29 -13.09
CA ARG A 24 -11.20 -2.68 -12.70
C ARG A 24 -12.19 -3.73 -12.23
N GLY A 25 -12.90 -3.43 -11.12
CA GLY A 25 -13.93 -4.31 -10.58
C GLY A 25 -13.43 -5.70 -10.18
N PHE A 26 -12.19 -5.82 -9.72
CA PHE A 26 -11.57 -7.08 -9.33
C PHE A 26 -12.20 -7.71 -8.09
N TYR A 27 -12.56 -6.89 -7.12
CA TYR A 27 -13.23 -7.32 -5.91
C TYR A 27 -14.73 -7.05 -6.01
N ASP A 28 -15.51 -8.03 -5.64
CA ASP A 28 -16.94 -7.88 -5.51
C ASP A 28 -17.31 -7.04 -4.28
N ARG A 29 -18.52 -6.50 -4.29
CA ARG A 29 -19.06 -5.73 -3.16
C ARG A 29 -19.02 -6.52 -1.85
N ASP A 30 -19.34 -7.81 -1.90
CA ASP A 30 -19.38 -8.72 -0.74
C ASP A 30 -17.98 -8.95 -0.11
N GLU A 31 -16.91 -8.67 -0.84
CA GLU A 31 -15.54 -8.74 -0.34
C GLU A 31 -15.12 -7.43 0.35
N ILE A 32 -15.60 -6.28 -0.12
CA ILE A 32 -15.20 -4.94 0.36
C ILE A 32 -16.13 -4.42 1.47
N GLU A 33 -17.44 -4.53 1.31
CA GLU A 33 -18.41 -3.95 2.25
C GLU A 33 -18.25 -4.45 3.71
N PRO A 34 -17.95 -5.74 3.99
CA PRO A 34 -17.70 -6.18 5.36
C PRO A 34 -16.52 -5.46 6.03
N ILE A 35 -15.48 -5.08 5.26
CA ILE A 35 -14.33 -4.32 5.77
C ILE A 35 -14.78 -2.91 6.11
N GLN A 36 -15.50 -2.24 5.20
CA GLN A 36 -16.04 -0.90 5.40
C GLN A 36 -16.98 -0.85 6.62
N ARG A 37 -17.85 -1.85 6.78
CA ARG A 37 -18.77 -1.95 7.93
C ARG A 37 -18.00 -2.09 9.24
N ASN A 38 -16.99 -2.95 9.31
CA ASN A 38 -16.20 -3.08 10.52
C ASN A 38 -15.42 -1.80 10.84
N ILE A 39 -14.92 -1.07 9.85
CA ILE A 39 -14.29 0.23 10.08
C ILE A 39 -15.31 1.22 10.69
N TYR A 40 -16.52 1.29 10.12
CA TYR A 40 -17.59 2.11 10.66
C TYR A 40 -17.88 1.78 12.13
N ASP A 41 -18.01 0.50 12.46
CA ASP A 41 -18.28 0.04 13.83
C ASP A 41 -17.12 0.38 14.78
N ILE A 42 -15.86 0.20 14.36
CA ILE A 42 -14.66 0.54 15.15
C ILE A 42 -14.61 2.04 15.42
N ILE A 43 -14.87 2.91 14.44
CA ILE A 43 -14.94 4.36 14.66
C ILE A 43 -16.00 4.67 15.73
N GLY A 44 -17.18 4.04 15.65
CA GLY A 44 -18.25 4.21 16.64
C GLY A 44 -17.88 3.72 18.05
N LEU A 45 -17.09 2.64 18.15
CA LEU A 45 -16.55 2.16 19.42
C LEU A 45 -15.58 3.16 20.05
N ILE A 46 -14.68 3.74 19.27
CA ILE A 46 -13.70 4.72 19.77
C ILE A 46 -14.40 6.03 20.19
N ILE A 47 -15.41 6.49 19.44
CA ILE A 47 -16.24 7.64 19.81
C ILE A 47 -16.89 7.41 21.18
N ARG A 48 -17.53 6.26 21.39
CA ARG A 48 -18.14 5.89 22.69
C ARG A 48 -17.13 5.73 23.82
N LYS A 49 -15.98 5.11 23.54
CA LYS A 49 -14.90 4.93 24.52
C LYS A 49 -14.44 6.24 25.13
N HIS A 50 -14.47 7.31 24.34
CA HIS A 50 -14.00 8.65 24.76
C HIS A 50 -15.15 9.62 25.10
N ASP A 51 -16.38 9.10 25.25
CA ASP A 51 -17.59 9.87 25.60
C ASP A 51 -17.80 11.12 24.72
N LEU A 52 -17.59 10.96 23.39
CA LEU A 52 -17.66 12.07 22.44
C LEU A 52 -19.06 12.18 21.84
N GLU A 53 -19.58 13.40 21.79
CA GLU A 53 -20.80 13.76 21.06
C GLU A 53 -20.44 14.01 19.59
N ILE A 54 -20.51 12.96 18.77
CA ILE A 54 -20.29 12.99 17.31
C ILE A 54 -21.46 12.27 16.65
N ASP A 55 -22.30 13.05 15.96
CA ASP A 55 -23.37 12.49 15.15
C ASP A 55 -22.83 11.75 13.94
N ARG A 56 -23.42 10.59 13.69
CA ARG A 56 -23.08 9.76 12.54
C ARG A 56 -24.35 9.25 11.86
N PRO A 57 -24.46 9.39 10.52
CA PRO A 57 -25.54 8.72 9.79
C PRO A 57 -25.41 7.20 9.93
N SER A 58 -26.47 6.47 9.64
CA SER A 58 -26.41 5.01 9.50
C SER A 58 -25.34 4.60 8.50
N PHE A 59 -24.84 3.40 8.65
CA PHE A 59 -23.81 2.84 7.75
C PHE A 59 -24.29 2.85 6.30
N GLU A 60 -23.44 3.41 5.45
CA GLU A 60 -23.50 3.28 4.00
C GLU A 60 -22.06 3.04 3.47
N PRO A 61 -21.86 2.17 2.46
CA PRO A 61 -20.51 1.83 1.96
C PRO A 61 -19.68 3.05 1.54
N LEU A 62 -20.29 4.05 0.91
CA LEU A 62 -19.58 5.25 0.46
C LEU A 62 -19.25 6.24 1.58
N THR A 63 -19.87 6.12 2.75
CA THR A 63 -19.68 6.99 3.91
C THR A 63 -19.32 6.21 5.18
N PHE A 64 -18.72 5.03 5.01
CA PHE A 64 -18.36 4.14 6.12
C PHE A 64 -17.45 4.79 7.17
N ASP A 65 -16.66 5.79 6.78
CA ASP A 65 -15.75 6.52 7.65
C ASP A 65 -16.39 7.74 8.34
N SER A 66 -17.74 7.84 8.31
CA SER A 66 -18.48 8.90 8.99
C SER A 66 -18.10 8.97 10.47
N GLY A 67 -17.81 10.19 10.95
CA GLY A 67 -17.34 10.45 12.31
C GLY A 67 -15.82 10.40 12.47
N PHE A 68 -15.03 9.88 11.50
CA PHE A 68 -13.58 9.78 11.64
C PHE A 68 -12.90 11.16 11.64
N GLN A 69 -13.26 12.07 10.72
CA GLN A 69 -12.68 13.42 10.71
C GLN A 69 -13.04 14.22 11.99
N PRO A 70 -14.29 14.28 12.46
CA PRO A 70 -14.62 14.85 13.76
C PRO A 70 -13.87 14.20 14.93
N LEU A 71 -13.68 12.88 14.91
CA LEU A 71 -12.96 12.15 15.95
C LEU A 71 -11.50 12.62 16.07
N ILE A 72 -10.75 12.64 14.95
CA ILE A 72 -9.35 13.06 14.95
C ILE A 72 -9.19 14.57 15.19
N ALA A 73 -10.19 15.38 14.87
CA ALA A 73 -10.22 16.80 15.21
C ALA A 73 -10.34 17.05 16.72
N ARG A 74 -10.99 16.14 17.48
CA ARG A 74 -11.01 16.19 18.95
C ARG A 74 -9.67 15.85 19.56
N ASN A 75 -9.06 14.79 19.06
CA ASN A 75 -7.70 14.39 19.44
C ASN A 75 -7.10 13.48 18.36
N ARG A 76 -5.97 13.89 17.80
CA ARG A 76 -5.30 13.12 16.74
C ARG A 76 -4.94 11.68 17.15
N SER A 77 -4.68 11.43 18.43
CA SER A 77 -4.34 10.10 18.95
C SER A 77 -5.48 9.09 18.81
N TYR A 78 -6.74 9.53 18.80
CA TYR A 78 -7.89 8.63 18.58
C TYR A 78 -7.87 8.01 17.17
N GLY A 79 -7.33 8.74 16.20
CA GLY A 79 -7.09 8.20 14.87
C GLY A 79 -6.03 7.09 14.85
N ALA A 80 -5.04 7.14 15.74
CA ALA A 80 -4.07 6.05 15.87
C ALA A 80 -4.73 4.78 16.46
N GLU A 81 -5.64 4.92 17.42
CA GLU A 81 -6.42 3.79 17.95
C GLU A 81 -7.23 3.10 16.84
N VAL A 82 -7.90 3.89 15.97
CA VAL A 82 -8.61 3.35 14.81
C VAL A 82 -7.62 2.65 13.86
N TYR A 83 -6.49 3.30 13.53
CA TYR A 83 -5.48 2.77 12.63
C TYR A 83 -4.91 1.41 13.09
N ASP A 84 -4.70 1.24 14.40
CA ASP A 84 -4.20 -0.02 14.94
C ASP A 84 -5.29 -1.11 14.99
N ALA A 85 -6.54 -0.72 15.24
CA ALA A 85 -7.65 -1.65 15.30
C ALA A 85 -8.04 -2.21 13.92
N VAL A 86 -8.09 -1.37 12.87
CA VAL A 86 -8.59 -1.77 11.55
C VAL A 86 -7.72 -2.82 10.86
N LYS A 87 -6.44 -2.92 11.19
CA LYS A 87 -5.53 -3.97 10.67
C LYS A 87 -5.91 -5.37 11.13
N GLN A 88 -6.69 -5.48 12.19
CA GLN A 88 -7.11 -6.72 12.82
C GLN A 88 -8.50 -7.20 12.36
N ILE A 89 -9.13 -6.52 11.43
CA ILE A 89 -10.46 -6.86 10.89
C ILE A 89 -10.40 -8.23 10.19
N PRO A 90 -11.18 -9.25 10.64
CA PRO A 90 -11.13 -10.57 10.03
C PRO A 90 -11.49 -10.59 8.54
N ALA A 91 -12.40 -9.70 8.10
CA ALA A 91 -12.74 -9.57 6.67
C ALA A 91 -11.54 -9.09 5.85
N PHE A 92 -10.77 -8.12 6.35
CA PHE A 92 -9.52 -7.67 5.72
C PHE A 92 -8.46 -8.78 5.68
N ILE A 93 -8.29 -9.53 6.76
CA ILE A 93 -7.32 -10.64 6.81
C ILE A 93 -7.69 -11.73 5.79
N ARG A 94 -8.97 -12.09 5.67
CA ARG A 94 -9.44 -13.05 4.66
C ARG A 94 -9.20 -12.56 3.25
N LEU A 95 -9.54 -11.29 2.96
CA LEU A 95 -9.26 -10.67 1.67
C LEU A 95 -7.77 -10.69 1.36
N SER A 96 -6.93 -10.33 2.34
CA SER A 96 -5.48 -10.26 2.18
C SER A 96 -4.85 -11.60 1.79
N ALA A 97 -5.44 -12.72 2.21
CA ALA A 97 -5.00 -14.08 1.88
C ALA A 97 -5.93 -14.76 0.84
N SER A 98 -6.53 -13.97 -0.04
CA SER A 98 -7.44 -14.50 -1.08
C SER A 98 -6.68 -15.33 -2.12
N GLU A 99 -7.26 -16.46 -2.53
CA GLU A 99 -6.77 -17.28 -3.65
C GLU A 99 -6.73 -16.50 -4.99
N LYS A 100 -7.54 -15.44 -5.13
CA LYS A 100 -7.45 -14.53 -6.29
C LYS A 100 -6.06 -13.89 -6.39
N HIS A 101 -5.46 -13.50 -5.25
CA HIS A 101 -4.11 -12.93 -5.24
C HIS A 101 -3.05 -13.94 -5.63
N ASP A 102 -3.15 -15.19 -5.16
CA ASP A 102 -2.25 -16.27 -5.54
C ASP A 102 -2.31 -16.52 -7.06
N CYS A 103 -3.51 -16.51 -7.64
CA CYS A 103 -3.73 -16.66 -9.07
C CYS A 103 -3.05 -15.52 -9.85
N VAL A 104 -3.33 -14.27 -9.51
CA VAL A 104 -2.71 -13.09 -10.14
C VAL A 104 -1.20 -13.13 -9.98
N PHE A 105 -0.70 -13.48 -8.78
CA PHE A 105 0.74 -13.59 -8.55
C PHE A 105 1.40 -14.59 -9.49
N ARG A 106 0.82 -15.78 -9.64
CA ARG A 106 1.35 -16.83 -10.55
C ARG A 106 1.27 -16.44 -12.02
N GLN A 107 0.23 -15.71 -12.44
CA GLN A 107 0.12 -15.21 -13.82
C GLN A 107 1.24 -14.20 -14.13
N LEU A 108 1.57 -13.32 -13.18
CA LEU A 108 2.61 -12.31 -13.35
C LEU A 108 4.03 -12.81 -13.04
N ARG A 109 4.14 -13.89 -12.25
CA ARG A 109 5.39 -14.54 -11.87
C ARG A 109 5.26 -16.05 -12.07
N PRO A 110 5.36 -16.54 -13.31
CA PRO A 110 5.29 -17.96 -13.61
C PRO A 110 6.32 -18.75 -12.80
N ASP A 111 6.01 -20.00 -12.47
CA ASP A 111 6.84 -20.92 -11.66
C ASP A 111 7.15 -20.43 -10.23
N SER A 112 6.48 -19.39 -9.74
CA SER A 112 6.62 -18.90 -8.38
C SER A 112 5.85 -19.75 -7.35
N ILE A 113 6.21 -19.59 -6.09
CA ILE A 113 5.41 -20.00 -4.93
C ILE A 113 5.03 -18.71 -4.18
N PRO A 114 3.78 -18.24 -4.29
CA PRO A 114 3.35 -17.03 -3.59
C PRO A 114 3.50 -17.15 -2.08
N GLY A 115 4.02 -16.11 -1.45
CA GLY A 115 4.09 -15.96 -0.01
C GLY A 115 3.43 -14.65 0.40
N PHE A 116 2.64 -14.65 1.47
CA PHE A 116 1.99 -13.46 2.00
C PHE A 116 2.84 -12.80 3.10
N ALA A 117 3.18 -11.55 2.92
CA ALA A 117 3.96 -10.76 3.88
C ALA A 117 3.03 -10.11 4.93
N ALA A 118 2.54 -10.89 5.88
CA ALA A 118 1.55 -10.45 6.89
C ALA A 118 2.01 -9.17 7.64
N GLY A 119 3.26 -9.10 8.08
CA GLY A 119 3.80 -7.92 8.77
C GLY A 119 3.97 -6.68 7.89
N GLY A 120 3.90 -6.83 6.56
CA GLY A 120 3.97 -5.74 5.58
C GLY A 120 2.62 -5.32 5.02
N SER A 121 1.53 -5.94 5.47
CA SER A 121 0.16 -5.70 4.95
C SER A 121 -0.68 -4.93 5.96
N GLY A 122 -1.65 -4.14 5.49
CA GLY A 122 -2.49 -3.36 6.38
C GLY A 122 -3.46 -2.41 5.67
N ILE A 123 -4.29 -1.74 6.47
CA ILE A 123 -5.14 -0.65 6.02
C ILE A 123 -4.43 0.66 6.35
N ARG A 124 -4.25 1.49 5.34
CA ARG A 124 -3.62 2.81 5.45
C ARG A 124 -4.67 3.90 5.45
N ILE A 125 -4.45 4.93 6.27
CA ILE A 125 -5.31 6.11 6.39
C ILE A 125 -4.45 7.35 6.15
N ASP A 126 -4.65 8.01 5.02
CA ASP A 126 -3.96 9.26 4.68
C ASP A 126 -4.92 10.43 4.92
N ASN A 127 -4.69 11.18 5.99
CA ASN A 127 -5.57 12.28 6.39
C ASN A 127 -5.28 13.55 5.59
N PRO A 128 -6.27 14.45 5.47
CA PRO A 128 -6.08 15.75 4.86
C PRO A 128 -4.91 16.52 5.49
N ASN A 129 -4.04 17.08 4.66
CA ASN A 129 -2.93 17.96 5.04
C ASN A 129 -1.88 17.33 6.01
N GLU A 130 -1.87 16.01 6.21
CA GLU A 130 -0.87 15.32 7.03
C GLU A 130 0.37 14.92 6.21
N HIS A 131 1.20 15.90 5.82
CA HIS A 131 2.40 15.65 5.00
C HIS A 131 3.45 14.77 5.69
N LYS A 132 3.52 14.77 7.03
CA LYS A 132 4.46 13.96 7.81
C LYS A 132 4.34 12.46 7.50
N PHE A 133 3.14 11.96 7.27
CA PHE A 133 2.87 10.55 7.02
C PHE A 133 2.70 10.21 5.53
N ARG A 134 2.92 11.17 4.64
CA ARG A 134 2.91 10.93 3.21
C ARG A 134 4.16 10.17 2.78
N ALA A 135 3.99 9.05 2.06
CA ALA A 135 5.12 8.34 1.48
C ALA A 135 5.72 9.14 0.33
N ASN A 136 7.05 9.40 0.42
CA ASN A 136 7.83 9.95 -0.67
C ASN A 136 7.92 8.94 -1.83
N TRP A 137 8.55 9.32 -2.94
CA TRP A 137 8.93 8.39 -3.99
C TRP A 137 9.83 7.29 -3.43
N HIS A 138 9.43 6.04 -3.61
CA HIS A 138 10.12 4.88 -3.07
C HIS A 138 9.81 3.63 -3.89
N GLN A 139 10.54 2.57 -3.62
CA GLN A 139 10.27 1.20 -4.02
C GLN A 139 9.92 0.41 -2.77
N ASP A 140 9.03 -0.58 -2.88
CA ASP A 140 8.68 -1.42 -1.73
C ASP A 140 9.79 -2.41 -1.35
N TYR A 141 10.58 -2.87 -2.33
CA TYR A 141 11.62 -3.89 -2.11
C TYR A 141 12.58 -3.55 -0.95
N PRO A 142 13.15 -2.34 -0.84
CA PRO A 142 14.10 -2.01 0.24
C PRO A 142 13.53 -2.22 1.65
N THR A 143 12.21 -2.11 1.80
CA THR A 143 11.53 -2.30 3.09
C THR A 143 10.90 -3.68 3.25
N GLN A 144 10.85 -4.50 2.21
CA GLN A 144 10.21 -5.83 2.22
C GLN A 144 11.18 -7.01 2.14
N LEU A 145 12.28 -6.89 1.42
CA LEU A 145 13.47 -7.76 1.32
C LEU A 145 13.26 -9.25 1.02
N ARG A 146 12.07 -9.81 1.15
CA ARG A 146 11.82 -11.26 0.99
C ARG A 146 12.13 -11.76 -0.41
N SER A 147 11.76 -11.01 -1.43
CA SER A 147 12.16 -11.23 -2.81
C SER A 147 11.97 -9.95 -3.63
N PRO A 148 12.89 -9.59 -4.54
CA PRO A 148 12.75 -8.38 -5.37
C PRO A 148 11.61 -8.46 -6.39
N ASP A 149 11.16 -9.67 -6.76
CA ASP A 149 10.04 -9.93 -7.66
C ASP A 149 8.66 -9.97 -6.94
N GLY A 150 8.59 -9.43 -5.71
CA GLY A 150 7.35 -9.31 -4.98
C GLY A 150 6.35 -8.34 -5.62
N LEU A 151 5.10 -8.43 -5.19
CA LEU A 151 3.98 -7.61 -5.65
C LEU A 151 3.24 -6.97 -4.48
N VAL A 152 2.79 -5.73 -4.67
CA VAL A 152 1.78 -5.11 -3.82
C VAL A 152 0.44 -5.21 -4.52
N PHE A 153 -0.54 -5.77 -3.83
CA PHE A 153 -1.94 -5.66 -4.18
C PHE A 153 -2.53 -4.49 -3.39
N TRP A 154 -2.75 -3.38 -4.08
CA TRP A 154 -3.30 -2.17 -3.48
C TRP A 154 -4.75 -1.98 -3.94
N SER A 155 -5.62 -1.61 -3.03
CA SER A 155 -7.01 -1.30 -3.34
C SER A 155 -7.51 -0.19 -2.44
N THR A 156 -8.39 0.66 -2.97
CA THR A 156 -9.01 1.74 -2.21
C THR A 156 -10.34 1.33 -1.59
N LEU A 157 -10.65 1.89 -0.43
CA LEU A 157 -11.96 1.75 0.22
C LEU A 157 -12.87 2.95 -0.03
N VAL A 158 -12.36 4.01 -0.67
CA VAL A 158 -13.07 5.23 -1.05
C VAL A 158 -12.78 5.55 -2.53
N PRO A 159 -13.69 6.19 -3.28
CA PRO A 159 -13.36 6.68 -4.62
C PRO A 159 -12.17 7.68 -4.53
N ILE A 160 -11.15 7.49 -5.34
CA ILE A 160 -9.98 8.38 -5.37
C ILE A 160 -10.24 9.50 -6.36
N THR A 161 -10.34 10.70 -5.84
CA THR A 161 -10.43 11.95 -6.60
C THR A 161 -9.08 12.68 -6.61
N PRO A 162 -8.83 13.62 -7.52
CA PRO A 162 -7.55 14.33 -7.59
C PRO A 162 -7.13 15.01 -6.29
N ASP A 163 -8.10 15.54 -5.53
CA ASP A 163 -7.88 16.21 -4.25
C ASP A 163 -7.55 15.25 -3.09
N LEU A 164 -7.94 13.97 -3.20
CA LEU A 164 -7.56 12.94 -2.23
C LEU A 164 -6.12 12.42 -2.42
N GLY A 165 -5.41 12.90 -3.44
CA GLY A 165 -4.01 12.55 -3.69
C GLY A 165 -3.85 11.10 -4.14
N PRO A 166 -4.20 10.76 -5.39
CA PRO A 166 -3.98 9.42 -5.93
C PRO A 166 -2.51 8.99 -5.79
N VAL A 167 -2.28 7.68 -5.78
CA VAL A 167 -0.91 7.16 -5.82
C VAL A 167 -0.33 7.42 -7.21
N GLU A 168 0.88 7.96 -7.24
CA GLU A 168 1.63 8.27 -8.45
C GLU A 168 2.63 7.14 -8.74
N PHE A 169 2.77 6.75 -10.01
CA PHE A 169 3.66 5.69 -10.47
C PHE A 169 4.57 6.21 -11.58
N ALA A 170 5.85 5.84 -11.52
CA ALA A 170 6.82 6.04 -12.59
C ALA A 170 6.86 4.79 -13.48
N LEU A 171 6.23 4.87 -14.67
CA LEU A 171 6.04 3.72 -15.54
C LEU A 171 7.38 3.15 -16.03
N GLY A 172 7.53 1.82 -15.95
CA GLY A 172 8.72 1.10 -16.41
C GLY A 172 9.93 1.20 -15.49
N SER A 173 9.85 1.93 -14.37
CA SER A 173 10.99 2.15 -13.46
C SER A 173 11.51 0.86 -12.79
N HIS A 174 10.69 -0.18 -12.72
CA HIS A 174 11.07 -1.49 -12.18
C HIS A 174 12.16 -2.20 -13.03
N HIS A 175 12.30 -1.86 -14.31
CA HIS A 175 13.33 -2.42 -15.18
C HIS A 175 14.75 -2.02 -14.80
N ASP A 176 14.92 -0.87 -14.12
CA ASP A 176 16.23 -0.39 -13.69
C ASP A 176 16.71 -1.02 -12.37
N GLY A 177 15.89 -1.91 -11.77
CA GLY A 177 16.21 -2.59 -10.52
C GLY A 177 16.03 -1.70 -9.29
N ALA A 178 16.70 -2.07 -8.19
CA ALA A 178 16.61 -1.34 -6.93
C ALA A 178 17.47 -0.07 -6.96
N CYS A 179 16.86 1.05 -6.57
CA CYS A 179 17.54 2.34 -6.52
C CYS A 179 18.30 2.54 -5.20
N PRO A 180 19.48 3.18 -5.22
CA PRO A 180 20.16 3.61 -4.01
C PRO A 180 19.32 4.63 -3.22
N ILE A 181 19.36 4.50 -1.90
CA ILE A 181 18.56 5.30 -0.98
C ILE A 181 19.40 5.88 0.15
N TYR A 182 18.95 7.00 0.71
CA TYR A 182 19.37 7.48 2.00
C TYR A 182 18.39 7.02 3.08
N THR A 183 18.90 6.70 4.26
CA THR A 183 18.09 6.22 5.40
C THR A 183 17.38 7.36 6.13
N ARG A 184 17.86 8.59 5.93
CA ARG A 184 17.30 9.79 6.54
C ARG A 184 17.47 10.97 5.58
N ASP A 185 16.37 11.65 5.29
CA ASP A 185 16.40 12.90 4.53
C ASP A 185 16.65 14.08 5.49
N PRO A 186 17.78 14.79 5.37
CA PRO A 186 18.04 15.96 6.20
C PRO A 186 17.07 17.12 5.96
N ARG A 187 16.34 17.14 4.84
CA ARG A 187 15.32 18.14 4.50
C ARG A 187 14.01 17.94 5.28
N THR A 188 13.78 16.70 5.80
CA THR A 188 12.55 16.33 6.52
C THR A 188 12.89 15.54 7.79
N PRO A 189 13.61 16.17 8.75
CA PRO A 189 14.12 15.50 9.93
C PRO A 189 13.03 14.95 10.87
N GLU A 190 11.81 15.45 10.73
CA GLU A 190 10.63 14.99 11.47
C GLU A 190 10.07 13.63 10.99
N LYS A 191 10.49 13.15 9.83
CA LYS A 191 10.10 11.83 9.32
C LYS A 191 10.98 10.75 9.93
N GLU A 192 10.35 9.60 10.25
CA GLU A 192 10.99 8.46 10.88
C GLU A 192 10.63 7.16 10.16
N GLY A 193 11.43 6.11 10.36
CA GLY A 193 11.21 4.78 9.79
C GLY A 193 11.14 4.82 8.26
N ALA A 194 10.20 4.09 7.68
CA ALA A 194 10.03 4.02 6.22
C ALA A 194 9.72 5.37 5.55
N TYR A 195 9.17 6.34 6.28
CA TYR A 195 8.87 7.67 5.76
C TYR A 195 10.10 8.57 5.63
N ALA A 196 11.20 8.23 6.31
CA ALA A 196 12.46 8.96 6.25
C ALA A 196 13.35 8.53 5.06
N ILE A 197 13.04 7.39 4.44
CA ILE A 197 13.78 6.87 3.29
C ILE A 197 13.57 7.78 2.09
N THR A 198 14.66 8.16 1.42
CA THR A 198 14.64 8.98 0.21
C THR A 198 15.53 8.40 -0.87
N LEU A 199 15.12 8.57 -2.13
CA LEU A 199 15.90 8.16 -3.28
C LEU A 199 17.13 9.07 -3.43
N ASN A 200 18.26 8.46 -3.80
CA ASN A 200 19.40 9.21 -4.28
C ASN A 200 19.07 9.86 -5.63
N ASN A 201 19.36 11.15 -5.77
CA ASN A 201 19.10 11.93 -6.99
C ASN A 201 17.65 11.79 -7.51
N GLU A 202 16.67 11.83 -6.60
CA GLU A 202 15.24 11.62 -6.88
C GLU A 202 14.76 12.34 -8.16
N GLU A 203 15.06 13.63 -8.30
CA GLU A 203 14.63 14.42 -9.45
C GLU A 203 15.17 13.86 -10.77
N ALA A 204 16.47 13.58 -10.85
CA ALA A 204 17.11 13.03 -12.05
C ALA A 204 16.62 11.59 -12.35
N VAL A 205 16.36 10.79 -11.32
CA VAL A 205 15.79 9.45 -11.48
C VAL A 205 14.39 9.55 -12.07
N LEU A 206 13.53 10.37 -11.49
CA LEU A 206 12.12 10.50 -11.90
C LEU A 206 11.93 11.19 -13.25
N ALA A 207 12.88 12.03 -13.68
CA ALA A 207 12.84 12.67 -14.99
C ALA A 207 12.92 11.67 -16.18
N ARG A 208 13.32 10.44 -15.92
CA ARG A 208 13.46 9.40 -16.95
C ARG A 208 12.14 8.69 -17.30
N TYR A 209 11.10 8.87 -16.49
CA TYR A 209 9.87 8.08 -16.59
C TYR A 209 8.64 8.95 -16.78
N GLU A 210 7.69 8.42 -17.52
CA GLU A 210 6.32 8.93 -17.52
C GLU A 210 5.70 8.68 -16.13
N LYS A 211 5.01 9.69 -15.59
CA LYS A 211 4.30 9.59 -14.31
C LYS A 211 2.80 9.57 -14.54
N VAL A 212 2.14 8.61 -13.92
CA VAL A 212 0.69 8.47 -13.98
C VAL A 212 0.09 8.36 -12.57
N ALA A 213 -1.13 8.84 -12.42
CA ALA A 213 -1.88 8.80 -11.15
C ALA A 213 -3.31 8.34 -11.43
N PRO A 214 -3.55 7.03 -11.57
CA PRO A 214 -4.85 6.52 -11.97
C PRO A 214 -5.91 6.75 -10.89
N ALA A 215 -7.06 7.28 -11.29
CA ALA A 215 -8.25 7.27 -10.45
C ALA A 215 -8.71 5.82 -10.22
N THR A 216 -9.06 5.48 -8.98
CA THR A 216 -9.56 4.15 -8.60
C THR A 216 -10.78 4.27 -7.71
N THR A 217 -11.59 3.22 -7.69
CA THR A 217 -12.81 3.11 -6.88
C THR A 217 -12.78 1.83 -6.04
N PRO A 218 -13.55 1.72 -4.96
CA PRO A 218 -13.68 0.47 -4.22
C PRO A 218 -14.06 -0.70 -5.16
N GLY A 219 -13.32 -1.79 -5.05
CA GLY A 219 -13.42 -2.94 -5.96
C GLY A 219 -12.31 -3.00 -7.00
N ASP A 220 -11.65 -1.90 -7.34
CA ASP A 220 -10.48 -1.93 -8.22
C ASP A 220 -9.25 -2.49 -7.49
N LEU A 221 -8.43 -3.24 -8.21
CA LEU A 221 -7.11 -3.70 -7.77
C LEU A 221 -6.02 -2.97 -8.54
N VAL A 222 -5.03 -2.43 -7.85
CA VAL A 222 -3.77 -1.97 -8.43
C VAL A 222 -2.68 -2.95 -8.04
N VAL A 223 -2.09 -3.62 -9.03
CA VAL A 223 -0.93 -4.50 -8.85
C VAL A 223 0.32 -3.69 -9.11
N ILE A 224 1.24 -3.67 -8.16
CA ILE A 224 2.47 -2.87 -8.23
C ILE A 224 3.67 -3.80 -8.05
N ASP A 225 4.63 -3.73 -8.96
CA ASP A 225 5.91 -4.40 -8.80
C ASP A 225 6.70 -3.79 -7.64
N TYR A 226 7.37 -4.59 -6.82
CA TYR A 226 8.17 -4.10 -5.68
C TYR A 226 9.26 -3.11 -6.07
N LEU A 227 9.71 -3.17 -7.32
CA LEU A 227 10.74 -2.28 -7.86
C LEU A 227 10.16 -1.06 -8.61
N THR A 228 8.83 -0.95 -8.74
CA THR A 228 8.21 0.25 -9.33
C THR A 228 8.31 1.43 -8.37
N LEU A 229 8.89 2.52 -8.85
CA LEU A 229 8.89 3.79 -8.13
C LEU A 229 7.49 4.35 -8.05
N HIS A 230 7.04 4.65 -6.83
CA HIS A 230 5.73 5.22 -6.59
C HIS A 230 5.72 6.13 -5.35
N ALA A 231 4.73 6.99 -5.27
CA ALA A 231 4.54 7.94 -4.17
C ALA A 231 3.07 8.13 -3.81
N SER A 232 2.79 8.48 -2.57
CA SER A 232 1.46 8.98 -2.21
C SER A 232 1.30 10.41 -2.70
N GLY A 233 0.25 10.70 -3.46
CA GLY A 233 -0.20 12.07 -3.72
C GLY A 233 -0.61 12.76 -2.41
N ALA A 234 -0.56 14.09 -2.38
CA ALA A 234 -0.98 14.87 -1.23
C ALA A 234 -2.52 14.92 -1.14
N ASN A 235 -3.06 14.62 0.03
CA ASN A 235 -4.49 14.74 0.28
C ASN A 235 -4.83 16.17 0.73
N TYR A 236 -5.49 16.93 -0.14
CA TYR A 236 -6.02 18.28 0.13
C TYR A 236 -7.55 18.30 0.25
N GLY A 237 -8.18 17.13 0.22
CA GLY A 237 -9.62 16.99 0.38
C GLY A 237 -10.09 17.22 1.82
N ASN A 238 -11.34 16.93 2.05
CA ASN A 238 -11.99 17.04 3.37
C ASN A 238 -12.21 15.67 4.03
N ARG A 239 -11.70 14.59 3.43
CA ARG A 239 -11.88 13.19 3.82
C ARG A 239 -10.56 12.44 3.81
N SER A 240 -10.42 11.45 4.67
CA SER A 240 -9.27 10.55 4.61
C SER A 240 -9.31 9.66 3.37
N ARG A 241 -8.15 9.42 2.76
CA ARG A 241 -7.95 8.35 1.80
C ARG A 241 -7.71 7.05 2.55
N TRP A 242 -8.61 6.11 2.40
CA TRP A 242 -8.51 4.78 2.98
C TRP A 242 -8.09 3.78 1.92
N SER A 243 -7.04 3.02 2.18
CA SER A 243 -6.55 2.01 1.23
C SER A 243 -6.05 0.76 1.94
N MET A 244 -6.17 -0.37 1.25
CA MET A 244 -5.63 -1.66 1.66
C MET A 244 -4.32 -1.90 0.92
N GLN A 245 -3.33 -2.46 1.59
CA GLN A 245 -2.05 -2.86 1.02
C GLN A 245 -1.76 -4.30 1.43
N MET A 246 -1.69 -5.19 0.47
CA MET A 246 -1.37 -6.59 0.66
C MET A 246 -0.09 -6.90 -0.10
N ARG A 247 0.92 -7.38 0.60
CA ARG A 247 2.25 -7.63 0.02
C ARG A 247 2.51 -9.10 -0.12
N TYR A 248 2.89 -9.47 -1.33
CA TYR A 248 3.22 -10.85 -1.71
C TYR A 248 4.66 -10.93 -2.20
N PHE A 249 5.29 -12.07 -1.98
CA PHE A 249 6.66 -12.34 -2.39
C PHE A 249 6.78 -13.76 -2.94
N ASN A 250 7.91 -14.08 -3.58
CA ASN A 250 8.16 -15.38 -4.16
C ASN A 250 9.08 -16.23 -3.26
N PHE A 251 8.56 -17.28 -2.67
CA PHE A 251 9.37 -18.21 -1.86
C PHE A 251 10.50 -18.86 -2.64
N LYS A 252 10.38 -19.04 -3.98
CA LYS A 252 11.41 -19.67 -4.83
C LYS A 252 12.54 -18.72 -5.23
N HIS A 253 12.40 -17.41 -4.99
CA HIS A 253 13.43 -16.47 -5.40
C HIS A 253 14.77 -16.75 -4.67
N PRO A 254 15.91 -16.91 -5.39
CA PRO A 254 17.18 -17.34 -4.79
C PRO A 254 17.65 -16.47 -3.62
N LEU A 255 17.44 -15.14 -3.72
CA LEU A 255 17.80 -14.23 -2.63
C LEU A 255 16.96 -14.50 -1.38
N GLY A 256 15.65 -14.70 -1.53
CA GLY A 256 14.78 -15.05 -0.40
C GLY A 256 15.19 -16.34 0.27
N VAL A 257 15.49 -17.38 -0.50
CA VAL A 257 16.02 -18.64 0.02
C VAL A 257 17.32 -18.44 0.79
N LYS A 258 18.25 -17.65 0.23
CA LYS A 258 19.55 -17.35 0.86
C LYS A 258 19.40 -16.60 2.19
N THR A 259 18.42 -15.70 2.30
CA THR A 259 18.18 -14.85 3.47
C THR A 259 17.11 -15.42 4.42
N ALA A 260 16.63 -16.65 4.18
CA ALA A 260 15.52 -17.27 4.91
C ALA A 260 14.27 -16.35 4.95
N TRP A 261 13.99 -15.69 3.81
CA TRP A 261 12.89 -14.75 3.63
C TRP A 261 12.84 -13.66 4.70
N ALA A 262 14.02 -13.13 5.05
CA ALA A 262 14.16 -12.05 6.01
C ALA A 262 13.17 -10.93 5.69
N GLY A 263 12.40 -10.59 6.69
CA GLY A 263 11.35 -9.60 6.57
C GLY A 263 11.86 -8.18 6.71
N THR A 264 10.92 -7.27 6.81
CA THR A 264 11.18 -5.85 6.99
C THR A 264 11.90 -5.57 8.31
N SER A 265 12.96 -4.79 8.27
CA SER A 265 13.53 -4.11 9.41
C SER A 265 13.23 -2.60 9.30
N PRO A 266 12.59 -1.98 10.30
CA PRO A 266 12.29 -0.55 10.26
C PRO A 266 13.55 0.34 10.15
N ASP A 267 14.69 -0.16 10.61
CA ASP A 267 15.99 0.53 10.59
C ASP A 267 16.82 0.22 9.33
N ILE A 268 16.23 -0.54 8.38
CA ILE A 268 16.86 -1.04 7.14
C ILE A 268 18.23 -1.73 7.34
N LYS A 269 18.50 -2.20 8.55
CA LYS A 269 19.73 -2.91 8.87
C LYS A 269 19.94 -4.12 7.95
N GLN A 270 18.90 -4.91 7.74
CA GLN A 270 18.95 -6.07 6.85
C GLN A 270 19.21 -5.68 5.39
N LEU A 271 18.65 -4.56 4.90
CA LEU A 271 18.98 -4.06 3.57
C LEU A 271 20.46 -3.75 3.45
N ARG A 272 21.06 -3.09 4.44
CA ARG A 272 22.49 -2.76 4.46
C ARG A 272 23.39 -4.01 4.47
N GLU A 273 22.94 -5.06 5.14
CA GLU A 273 23.67 -6.34 5.19
C GLU A 273 23.58 -7.09 3.84
N ILE A 274 22.45 -7.02 3.16
CA ILE A 274 22.19 -7.76 1.91
C ILE A 274 22.65 -6.94 0.70
N HIS A 275 22.45 -5.64 0.71
CA HIS A 275 22.71 -4.69 -0.36
C HIS A 275 23.41 -3.42 0.16
N PRO A 276 24.66 -3.54 0.61
CA PRO A 276 25.40 -2.38 1.12
C PRO A 276 25.53 -1.25 0.08
N GLU A 277 25.54 -1.60 -1.21
CA GLU A 277 25.62 -0.66 -2.33
C GLU A 277 24.37 0.20 -2.52
N LEU A 278 23.22 -0.22 -1.96
CA LEU A 278 21.96 0.51 -2.07
C LEU A 278 21.74 1.50 -0.91
N VAL A 279 22.55 1.45 0.15
CA VAL A 279 22.34 2.29 1.34
C VAL A 279 23.45 3.32 1.42
N LEU A 280 23.09 4.56 1.13
CA LEU A 280 23.97 5.72 1.18
C LEU A 280 23.75 6.46 2.53
N ASP A 281 24.84 6.84 3.19
CA ASP A 281 24.82 7.60 4.46
C ASP A 281 25.50 8.94 4.29
#